data_6c8e2fc05e46ab7651c499126f52fcea
#
_entry.id   6c8e2fc05e46ab7651c499126f52fcea
#
_cell.length_a   1.000
_cell.length_b   1.000
_cell.length_c   1.000
_cell.angle_alpha   90.00
_cell.angle_beta   90.00
_cell.angle_gamma   90.00
#
_symmetry.space_group_name_H-M   'P 1'
#
loop_
_entity.id
_entity.type
_entity.pdbx_description
1 polymer ?
#
loop_
_entity_poly.entity_id
_entity_poly.type
_entity_poly.pdbx_seq_one_letter_code
_entity_poly.pdbx_strand_id
1 'polypeptide(L)'
;MLVNKSSNRAWTTTDYPGIERSLFRNNDTGGRSSVVRLAKGSRFPRHAHHGCEEVVVLFGNVAIGGVDLGSGDYLFTSPGEEHDVVAVSDALIFVSSQMGTPVVE
;
A
#
# COMPACT_ATOMS: atom_id res chain seq x y z
N MET A 1 -4.42 8.49 -22.22
CA MET A 1 -5.14 7.64 -21.25
C MET A 1 -4.29 6.40 -20.99
N LEU A 2 -4.10 6.04 -19.73
CA LEU A 2 -3.39 4.82 -19.32
C LEU A 2 -4.40 3.79 -18.84
N VAL A 3 -4.29 2.55 -19.32
CA VAL A 3 -5.16 1.45 -18.86
C VAL A 3 -4.29 0.30 -18.35
N ASN A 4 -4.62 -0.20 -17.17
CA ASN A 4 -3.96 -1.35 -16.57
C ASN A 4 -5.02 -2.37 -16.17
N LYS A 5 -5.14 -3.44 -16.95
CA LYS A 5 -6.15 -4.48 -16.70
C LYS A 5 -5.61 -5.52 -15.74
N SER A 6 -6.46 -6.00 -14.83
CA SER A 6 -6.07 -7.02 -13.85
C SER A 6 -5.57 -8.30 -14.49
N SER A 7 -6.08 -8.64 -15.69
CA SER A 7 -5.65 -9.84 -16.45
C SER A 7 -4.19 -9.77 -16.90
N ASN A 8 -3.62 -8.57 -16.99
CA ASN A 8 -2.23 -8.34 -17.43
C ASN A 8 -1.32 -7.87 -16.28
N ARG A 9 -1.79 -7.99 -15.04
CA ARG A 9 -1.05 -7.49 -13.88
C ARG A 9 0.20 -8.32 -13.63
N ALA A 10 1.34 -7.63 -13.53
CA ALA A 10 2.62 -8.23 -13.20
C ALA A 10 3.00 -7.88 -11.76
N TRP A 11 3.41 -8.88 -10.98
CA TRP A 11 3.76 -8.72 -9.58
C TRP A 11 5.26 -8.71 -9.39
N THR A 12 5.75 -7.79 -8.56
CA THR A 12 7.15 -7.65 -8.20
C THR A 12 7.29 -7.90 -6.71
N THR A 13 8.28 -8.68 -6.32
CA THR A 13 8.59 -8.88 -4.89
C THR A 13 9.11 -7.58 -4.27
N THR A 14 8.95 -7.47 -2.96
CA THR A 14 9.51 -6.37 -2.17
C THR A 14 10.57 -6.93 -1.21
N ASP A 15 11.25 -6.05 -0.48
CA ASP A 15 12.20 -6.46 0.56
C ASP A 15 11.52 -7.11 1.76
N TYR A 16 10.19 -7.10 1.80
CA TYR A 16 9.41 -7.60 2.94
C TYR A 16 8.71 -8.89 2.57
N PRO A 17 8.99 -10.02 3.30
CA PRO A 17 8.39 -11.31 2.98
C PRO A 17 6.86 -11.26 2.96
N GLY A 18 6.27 -11.89 1.94
CA GLY A 18 4.82 -11.98 1.79
C GLY A 18 4.16 -10.74 1.18
N ILE A 19 4.92 -9.72 0.85
CA ILE A 19 4.40 -8.47 0.26
C ILE A 19 4.91 -8.32 -1.17
N GLU A 20 3.99 -8.21 -2.12
CA GLU A 20 4.28 -7.99 -3.54
C GLU A 20 3.51 -6.78 -4.03
N ARG A 21 4.05 -6.12 -5.04
CA ARG A 21 3.49 -4.89 -5.61
C ARG A 21 3.32 -5.03 -7.11
N SER A 22 2.23 -4.48 -7.62
CA SER A 22 2.04 -4.26 -9.05
C SER A 22 1.87 -2.77 -9.29
N LEU A 23 2.81 -2.18 -10.01
CA LEU A 23 2.83 -0.74 -10.27
C LEU A 23 1.81 -0.38 -11.35
N PHE A 24 0.97 0.62 -11.09
CA PHE A 24 0.12 1.24 -12.11
C PHE A 24 0.84 2.39 -12.79
N ARG A 25 1.38 3.32 -12.02
CA ARG A 25 2.15 4.46 -12.54
C ARG A 25 2.98 5.11 -11.46
N ASN A 26 4.10 5.70 -11.86
CA ASN A 26 4.81 6.68 -11.03
C ASN A 26 4.18 8.06 -11.26
N ASN A 27 4.17 8.90 -10.22
CA ASN A 27 3.79 10.30 -10.36
C ASN A 27 5.02 11.20 -10.39
N ASP A 28 4.81 12.51 -10.66
CA ASP A 28 5.91 13.45 -10.93
C ASP A 28 6.70 13.86 -9.69
N THR A 29 6.18 13.57 -8.49
CA THR A 29 6.79 14.03 -7.22
C THR A 29 7.40 12.89 -6.41
N GLY A 30 7.66 11.75 -7.04
CA GLY A 30 8.37 10.63 -6.44
C GLY A 30 7.48 9.56 -5.81
N GLY A 31 6.18 9.78 -5.72
CA GLY A 31 5.22 8.78 -5.30
C GLY A 31 4.74 7.91 -6.45
N ARG A 32 3.80 7.02 -6.17
CA ARG A 32 3.26 6.09 -7.16
C ARG A 32 1.87 5.60 -6.77
N SER A 33 1.15 5.11 -7.76
CA SER A 33 -0.09 4.37 -7.57
C SER A 33 0.14 2.91 -7.91
N SER A 34 -0.25 2.02 -7.02
CA SER A 34 -0.01 0.59 -7.16
C SER A 34 -1.10 -0.21 -6.44
N VAL A 35 -1.16 -1.48 -6.75
CA VAL A 35 -1.86 -2.44 -5.92
C VAL A 35 -0.84 -3.32 -5.22
N VAL A 36 -1.08 -3.60 -3.94
CA VAL A 36 -0.19 -4.38 -3.09
C VAL A 36 -0.97 -5.57 -2.56
N ARG A 37 -0.41 -6.77 -2.70
CA ARG A 37 -0.96 -7.95 -2.09
C ARG A 37 -0.08 -8.42 -0.94
N LEU A 38 -0.74 -8.79 0.15
CA LEU A 38 -0.08 -9.13 1.39
C LEU A 38 -0.56 -10.52 1.83
N ALA A 39 0.38 -11.42 2.08
CA ALA A 39 0.06 -12.70 2.71
C ALA A 39 -0.27 -12.46 4.19
N LYS A 40 -1.20 -13.24 4.72
CA LYS A 40 -1.56 -13.20 6.14
C LYS A 40 -0.30 -13.21 7.03
N GLY A 41 -0.24 -12.29 7.98
CA GLY A 41 0.87 -12.15 8.93
C GLY A 41 2.05 -11.34 8.42
N SER A 42 2.06 -10.93 7.14
CA SER A 42 3.12 -10.08 6.63
C SER A 42 2.99 -8.66 7.18
N ARG A 43 4.13 -7.98 7.29
CA ARG A 43 4.20 -6.63 7.83
C ARG A 43 5.07 -5.75 6.96
N PHE A 44 4.54 -4.60 6.57
CA PHE A 44 5.34 -3.51 6.03
C PHE A 44 5.75 -2.62 7.20
N PRO A 45 7.07 -2.37 7.39
CA PRO A 45 7.56 -1.65 8.57
C PRO A 45 7.02 -0.23 8.66
N ARG A 46 7.13 0.37 9.85
CA ARG A 46 6.75 1.76 10.03
C ARG A 46 7.53 2.65 9.07
N HIS A 47 6.81 3.51 8.38
CA HIS A 47 7.34 4.42 7.38
C HIS A 47 6.71 5.79 7.52
N ALA A 48 7.47 6.80 7.13
CA ALA A 48 7.00 8.18 7.11
C ALA A 48 6.39 8.53 5.75
N HIS A 49 5.63 9.61 5.70
CA HIS A 49 4.98 10.11 4.51
C HIS A 49 5.44 11.53 4.24
N HIS A 50 6.16 11.76 3.15
CA HIS A 50 6.58 13.09 2.72
C HIS A 50 5.43 13.87 2.10
N GLY A 51 4.50 13.18 1.43
CA GLY A 51 3.26 13.72 0.89
C GLY A 51 2.06 12.93 1.41
N CYS A 52 0.88 13.25 0.95
CA CYS A 52 -0.31 12.50 1.33
C CYS A 52 -0.36 11.15 0.60
N GLU A 53 -1.07 10.20 1.23
CA GLU A 53 -1.26 8.87 0.70
C GLU A 53 -2.71 8.43 0.89
N GLU A 54 -3.26 7.78 -0.11
CA GLU A 54 -4.59 7.19 -0.05
C GLU A 54 -4.48 5.67 -0.15
N VAL A 55 -5.26 4.98 0.66
CA VAL A 55 -5.36 3.52 0.64
C VAL A 55 -6.84 3.12 0.56
N VAL A 56 -7.15 2.19 -0.32
CA VAL A 56 -8.45 1.51 -0.34
C VAL A 56 -8.20 0.02 -0.21
N VAL A 57 -8.85 -0.61 0.75
CA VAL A 57 -8.79 -2.08 0.89
C VAL A 57 -9.73 -2.69 -0.16
N LEU A 58 -9.17 -3.49 -1.07
CA LEU A 58 -9.92 -4.15 -2.13
C LEU A 58 -10.41 -5.53 -1.70
N PHE A 59 -9.63 -6.22 -0.86
CA PHE A 59 -9.92 -7.56 -0.38
C PHE A 59 -9.21 -7.81 0.94
N GLY A 60 -9.84 -8.56 1.83
CA GLY A 60 -9.22 -9.00 3.08
C GLY A 60 -9.20 -7.91 4.16
N ASN A 61 -8.34 -8.11 5.15
CA ASN A 61 -8.25 -7.26 6.32
C ASN A 61 -6.80 -6.88 6.60
N VAL A 62 -6.56 -5.62 6.87
CA VAL A 62 -5.25 -5.08 7.27
C VAL A 62 -5.41 -4.20 8.50
N ALA A 63 -4.35 -4.09 9.28
CA ALA A 63 -4.24 -3.09 10.34
C ALA A 63 -3.18 -2.07 9.91
N ILE A 64 -3.56 -0.81 9.79
CA ILE A 64 -2.67 0.28 9.41
C ILE A 64 -2.61 1.26 10.58
N GLY A 65 -1.41 1.43 11.15
CA GLY A 65 -1.24 2.25 12.34
C GLY A 65 -2.11 1.78 13.50
N GLY A 66 -2.37 0.48 13.60
CA GLY A 66 -3.24 -0.12 14.61
C GLY A 66 -4.73 -0.01 14.33
N VAL A 67 -5.14 0.56 13.19
CA VAL A 67 -6.56 0.68 12.81
C VAL A 67 -6.92 -0.48 11.90
N ASP A 68 -7.95 -1.25 12.27
CA ASP A 68 -8.44 -2.37 11.47
C ASP A 68 -9.28 -1.88 10.30
N LEU A 69 -8.93 -2.32 9.09
CA LEU A 69 -9.61 -1.96 7.85
C LEU A 69 -9.98 -3.23 7.08
N GLY A 70 -11.17 -3.27 6.55
CA GLY A 70 -11.68 -4.36 5.71
C GLY A 70 -12.02 -3.90 4.30
N SER A 71 -12.51 -4.83 3.48
CA SER A 71 -12.86 -4.57 2.07
C SER A 71 -13.75 -3.35 1.92
N GLY A 72 -13.34 -2.42 1.05
CA GLY A 72 -14.06 -1.18 0.78
C GLY A 72 -13.68 -0.01 1.68
N ASP A 73 -12.93 -0.24 2.75
CA ASP A 73 -12.53 0.83 3.66
C ASP A 73 -11.45 1.72 3.03
N TYR A 74 -11.44 2.98 3.43
CA TYR A 74 -10.57 4.02 2.91
C TYR A 74 -9.76 4.66 4.04
N LEU A 75 -8.47 4.88 3.79
CA LEU A 75 -7.57 5.59 4.69
C LEU A 75 -6.89 6.72 3.95
N PHE A 76 -6.90 7.92 4.54
CA PHE A 76 -6.10 9.04 4.09
C PHE A 76 -5.00 9.33 5.11
N THR A 77 -3.76 9.42 4.64
CA THR A 77 -2.60 9.73 5.46
C THR A 77 -2.05 11.10 5.07
N SER A 78 -1.94 11.99 6.04
CA SER A 78 -1.40 13.33 5.85
C SER A 78 0.13 13.31 5.86
N PRO A 79 0.78 14.30 5.21
CA PRO A 79 2.24 14.43 5.31
C PRO A 79 2.71 14.49 6.76
N GLY A 80 3.79 13.78 7.08
CA GLY A 80 4.37 13.73 8.42
C GLY A 80 3.85 12.62 9.31
N GLU A 81 2.76 11.96 8.95
CA GLU A 81 2.27 10.80 9.70
C GLU A 81 3.15 9.58 9.44
N GLU A 82 3.24 8.70 10.44
CA GLU A 82 3.99 7.45 10.37
C GLU A 82 3.08 6.29 10.77
N HIS A 83 3.18 5.19 10.05
CA HIS A 83 2.46 3.96 10.41
C HIS A 83 3.14 2.72 9.81
N ASP A 84 2.78 1.56 10.33
CA ASP A 84 3.05 0.26 9.73
C ASP A 84 1.78 -0.31 9.09
N VAL A 85 1.93 -1.39 8.35
CA VAL A 85 0.82 -2.15 7.78
C VAL A 85 1.00 -3.62 8.13
N VAL A 86 -0.01 -4.22 8.72
CA VAL A 86 -0.01 -5.64 9.07
C VAL A 86 -1.19 -6.33 8.37
N ALA A 87 -0.91 -7.42 7.68
CA ALA A 87 -1.98 -8.21 7.06
C ALA A 87 -2.60 -9.15 8.10
N VAL A 88 -3.84 -8.88 8.47
CA VAL A 88 -4.61 -9.71 9.41
C VAL A 88 -5.11 -10.97 8.71
N SER A 89 -5.39 -10.88 7.43
CA SER A 89 -5.67 -11.99 6.52
C SER A 89 -4.86 -11.79 5.24
N ASP A 90 -4.94 -12.71 4.28
CA ASP A 90 -4.51 -12.39 2.93
C ASP A 90 -5.29 -11.17 2.47
N ALA A 91 -4.61 -10.19 1.89
CA ALA A 91 -5.21 -8.91 1.58
C ALA A 91 -4.70 -8.33 0.27
N LEU A 92 -5.52 -7.46 -0.31
CA LEU A 92 -5.20 -6.68 -1.49
C LEU A 92 -5.61 -5.24 -1.23
N ILE A 93 -4.68 -4.31 -1.40
CA ILE A 93 -4.92 -2.89 -1.17
C ILE A 93 -4.47 -2.07 -2.37
N PHE A 94 -5.23 -1.02 -2.71
CA PHE A 94 -4.79 0.03 -3.61
C PHE A 94 -4.10 1.11 -2.80
N VAL A 95 -2.93 1.55 -3.25
CA VAL A 95 -2.14 2.58 -2.58
C VAL A 95 -1.76 3.65 -3.59
N SER A 96 -2.03 4.90 -3.26
CA SER A 96 -1.60 6.05 -4.06
C SER A 96 -0.88 7.05 -3.18
N SER A 97 0.42 7.22 -3.41
CA SER A 97 1.28 8.14 -2.66
C SER A 97 1.73 9.28 -3.57
N GLN A 98 1.65 10.51 -3.07
CA GLN A 98 2.16 11.66 -3.81
C GLN A 98 3.68 11.70 -3.84
N MET A 99 4.32 11.36 -2.74
CA MET A 99 5.77 11.42 -2.55
C MET A 99 6.29 10.13 -1.92
N GLY A 100 7.60 10.04 -1.71
CA GLY A 100 8.22 8.88 -1.11
C GLY A 100 7.75 8.60 0.33
N THR A 101 7.82 7.33 0.71
CA THR A 101 7.39 6.84 2.02
C THR A 101 8.53 6.02 2.66
N PRO A 102 9.60 6.68 3.14
CA PRO A 102 10.77 5.99 3.65
C PRO A 102 10.49 5.24 4.96
N VAL A 103 11.07 4.06 5.08
CA VAL A 103 11.02 3.29 6.33
C VAL A 103 11.80 4.01 7.40
N VAL A 104 11.23 4.09 8.63
CA VAL A 104 11.79 4.85 9.77
C VAL A 104 12.06 3.99 11.01
N GLU A 105 11.94 2.67 10.91
CA GLU A 105 12.33 1.78 12.02
C GLU A 105 13.61 1.00 11.73
#